data_4dd09c482a2619fa6f48a460dca0b012
#
_entry.id   4dd09c482a2619fa6f48a460dca0b012
#
_cell.length_a   1.000
_cell.length_b   1.000
_cell.length_c   1.000
_cell.angle_alpha   90.00
_cell.angle_beta   90.00
_cell.angle_gamma   90.00
#
_symmetry.space_group_name_H-M   'P 1'
#
loop_
_entity.id
_entity.type
_entity.pdbx_description
1 polymer ?
#
loop_
_entity_poly.entity_id
_entity_poly.type
_entity_poly.pdbx_seq_one_letter_code
_entity_poly.pdbx_strand_id
1 'polypeptide(L)'
;MMIAISGCIDTAKQPEKAQYVDVSVQQAKEMIDRGEVFIMDVRTQEEYDAGHIKGSTLIPVQVLDKRLNELPRDRKILIYCRSGHRSIQASEILVNNGFKEIYNMKGGITEWINAGYETG
;
A
#
# COMPACT_ATOMS: atom_id res chain seq x y z
N MET A 1 22.93 8.25 35.00
CA MET A 1 22.67 8.16 34.47
C MET A 1 22.32 7.91 33.81
N MET A 2 22.26 7.72 33.58
CA MET A 2 21.94 7.45 32.75
C MET A 2 21.54 7.14 32.08
N ILE A 3 21.63 6.88 32.08
CA ILE A 3 21.30 6.57 31.26
C ILE A 3 20.82 6.32 30.64
N ALA A 4 21.01 6.13 30.70
CA ALA A 4 20.57 5.80 29.93
C ALA A 4 20.14 5.64 29.33
N ILE A 5 20.26 5.50 29.46
CA ILE A 5 19.90 5.35 28.82
C ILE A 5 19.35 5.13 28.20
N SER A 6 19.47 4.90 28.31
CA SER A 6 19.01 4.60 27.59
C SER A 6 18.41 4.37 26.95
N GLY A 7 18.52 4.36 27.04
CA GLY A 7 18.00 4.05 26.23
C GLY A 7 17.64 3.73 25.56
N CYS A 8 17.74 3.64 25.61
CA CYS A 8 17.45 3.35 24.85
C CYS A 8 17.11 3.06 24.16
N ILE A 9 17.27 2.94 24.30
CA ILE A 9 17.11 2.60 23.57
C ILE A 9 16.60 2.18 22.98
N ASP A 10 16.71 1.89 23.07
CA ASP A 10 16.31 1.43 22.35
C ASP A 10 15.75 1.17 21.72
N THR A 11 15.76 1.19 21.95
CA THR A 11 15.33 0.90 21.34
C THR A 11 14.93 0.81 20.63
N ALA A 12 14.94 0.78 20.60
CA ALA A 12 14.75 0.60 19.88
C ALA A 12 14.63 0.51 19.10
N LYS A 13 14.74 0.13 18.91
CA LYS A 13 14.75 -0.06 18.12
C LYS A 13 14.28 -0.57 17.37
N GLN A 14 13.77 -0.98 17.33
CA GLN A 14 13.31 -1.52 16.68
C GLN A 14 13.19 -1.33 15.72
N PRO A 15 13.24 -1.65 15.53
CA PRO A 15 13.33 -1.49 14.42
C PRO A 15 12.79 -1.04 13.57
N GLU A 16 13.20 -0.63 13.39
CA GLU A 16 12.80 -0.19 12.57
C GLU A 16 12.53 -0.80 11.47
N LYS A 17 11.94 -1.55 11.56
CA LYS A 17 11.33 -2.14 10.51
C LYS A 17 10.51 -1.15 9.85
N ALA A 18 10.72 -0.96 8.59
CA ALA A 18 9.89 -0.10 7.79
C ALA A 18 8.47 -0.61 7.88
N GLN A 19 7.52 0.28 7.86
CA GLN A 19 6.14 -0.09 8.09
C GLN A 19 5.23 0.52 7.06
N TYR A 20 4.14 -0.17 6.80
CA TYR A 20 3.03 0.34 6.03
C TYR A 20 1.84 0.47 6.96
N VAL A 21 0.82 1.19 6.52
CA VAL A 21 -0.38 1.45 7.31
C VAL A 21 -1.56 0.75 6.64
N ASP A 22 -2.31 -0.03 7.42
CA ASP A 22 -3.56 -0.60 6.94
C ASP A 22 -4.65 0.45 7.00
N VAL A 23 -5.40 0.59 5.92
CA VAL A 23 -6.55 1.50 5.89
C VAL A 23 -7.78 0.74 5.43
N SER A 24 -8.94 1.18 5.87
CA SER A 24 -10.21 0.62 5.41
C SER A 24 -10.52 1.14 4.02
N VAL A 25 -11.50 0.49 3.35
CA VAL A 25 -11.92 1.00 2.03
C VAL A 25 -12.53 2.40 2.15
N GLN A 26 -13.16 2.72 3.30
CA GLN A 26 -13.71 4.05 3.52
C GLN A 26 -12.60 5.09 3.62
N GLN A 27 -11.54 4.78 4.37
CA GLN A 27 -10.38 5.66 4.47
C GLN A 27 -9.68 5.80 3.12
N ALA A 28 -9.55 4.70 2.40
CA ALA A 28 -8.94 4.72 1.07
C ALA A 28 -9.75 5.60 0.12
N LYS A 29 -11.07 5.50 0.18
CA LYS A 29 -11.94 6.34 -0.67
C LYS A 29 -11.70 7.81 -0.40
N GLU A 30 -11.57 8.20 0.87
CA GLU A 30 -11.29 9.59 1.22
C GLU A 30 -9.95 10.05 0.67
N MET A 31 -8.93 9.19 0.80
CA MET A 31 -7.60 9.52 0.30
C MET A 31 -7.60 9.73 -1.22
N ILE A 32 -8.32 8.87 -1.92
CA ILE A 32 -8.46 8.97 -3.38
C ILE A 32 -9.20 10.26 -3.75
N ASP A 33 -10.30 10.52 -3.08
CA ASP A 33 -11.14 11.69 -3.40
C ASP A 33 -10.39 13.00 -3.18
N ARG A 34 -9.46 13.02 -2.22
CA ARG A 34 -8.63 14.20 -1.97
C ARG A 34 -7.47 14.33 -2.95
N GLY A 35 -7.27 13.34 -3.79
CA GLY A 35 -6.15 13.34 -4.74
C GLY A 35 -4.81 13.16 -4.09
N GLU A 36 -4.77 12.52 -2.93
CA GLU A 36 -3.55 12.43 -2.12
C GLU A 36 -2.65 11.26 -2.48
N VAL A 37 -3.16 10.30 -3.25
CA VAL A 37 -2.46 9.02 -3.38
C VAL A 37 -2.25 8.61 -4.82
N PHE A 38 -1.17 7.88 -5.03
CA PHE A 38 -0.95 7.08 -6.22
C PHE A 38 -1.57 5.71 -5.94
N ILE A 39 -2.50 5.27 -6.77
CA ILE A 39 -3.24 4.03 -6.53
C ILE A 39 -2.60 2.89 -7.31
N MET A 40 -2.18 1.85 -6.63
CA MET A 40 -1.52 0.71 -7.28
C MET A 40 -2.31 -0.57 -7.10
N ASP A 41 -2.67 -1.19 -8.22
CA ASP A 41 -3.32 -2.49 -8.26
C ASP A 41 -2.24 -3.54 -8.50
N VAL A 42 -2.12 -4.51 -7.60
CA VAL A 42 -1.06 -5.52 -7.70
C VAL A 42 -1.59 -6.89 -8.11
N ARG A 43 -2.79 -6.90 -8.73
CA ARG A 43 -3.40 -8.13 -9.22
C ARG A 43 -2.86 -8.49 -10.61
N THR A 44 -3.55 -9.38 -11.29
CA THR A 44 -3.20 -9.76 -12.65
C THR A 44 -3.86 -8.84 -13.67
N GLN A 45 -3.38 -8.89 -14.89
CA GLN A 45 -3.97 -8.14 -15.99
C GLN A 45 -5.44 -8.53 -16.19
N GLU A 46 -5.75 -9.81 -16.11
CA GLU A 46 -7.13 -10.29 -16.28
C GLU A 46 -8.05 -9.69 -15.23
N GLU A 47 -7.61 -9.69 -13.98
CA GLU A 47 -8.42 -9.12 -12.91
C GLU A 47 -8.63 -7.63 -13.12
N TYR A 48 -7.57 -6.94 -13.50
CA TYR A 48 -7.63 -5.51 -13.76
C TYR A 48 -8.62 -5.18 -14.87
N ASP A 49 -8.56 -5.95 -15.95
CA ASP A 49 -9.44 -5.75 -17.10
C ASP A 49 -10.90 -6.00 -16.76
N ALA A 50 -11.15 -6.90 -15.83
CA ALA A 50 -12.52 -7.22 -15.41
C ALA A 50 -13.13 -6.13 -14.51
N GLY A 51 -12.30 -5.25 -13.98
CA GLY A 51 -12.76 -4.16 -13.12
C GLY A 51 -11.64 -3.72 -12.20
N HIS A 52 -11.44 -2.42 -12.03
CA HIS A 52 -10.40 -1.89 -11.17
C HIS A 52 -10.83 -0.53 -10.63
N ILE A 53 -10.14 -0.06 -9.63
CA ILE A 53 -10.42 1.27 -9.09
C ILE A 53 -9.93 2.30 -10.11
N LYS A 54 -10.81 3.20 -10.48
CA LYS A 54 -10.51 4.20 -11.50
C LYS A 54 -9.28 5.00 -11.09
N GLY A 55 -8.35 5.16 -12.02
CA GLY A 55 -7.12 5.90 -11.76
C GLY A 55 -5.99 5.04 -11.22
N SER A 56 -6.23 3.75 -11.00
CA SER A 56 -5.16 2.88 -10.51
C SER A 56 -4.22 2.46 -11.64
N THR A 57 -2.98 2.20 -11.26
CA THR A 57 -1.95 1.69 -12.17
C THR A 57 -1.69 0.23 -11.81
N LEU A 58 -1.71 -0.63 -12.81
CA LEU A 58 -1.47 -2.05 -12.60
C LEU A 58 0.02 -2.36 -12.59
N ILE A 59 0.49 -2.92 -11.49
CA ILE A 59 1.83 -3.48 -11.40
C ILE A 59 1.69 -4.78 -10.62
N PRO A 60 1.58 -5.92 -11.30
CA PRO A 60 1.40 -7.20 -10.60
C PRO A 60 2.52 -7.45 -9.60
N VAL A 61 2.15 -8.02 -8.44
CA VAL A 61 3.10 -8.19 -7.35
C VAL A 61 4.33 -9.00 -7.76
N GLN A 62 4.18 -9.94 -8.70
CA GLN A 62 5.27 -10.79 -9.14
C GLN A 62 6.39 -10.03 -9.83
N VAL A 63 6.09 -8.87 -10.42
CA VAL A 63 7.10 -8.09 -11.13
C VAL A 63 7.39 -6.75 -10.44
N LEU A 64 6.79 -6.52 -9.30
CA LEU A 64 6.91 -5.25 -8.60
C LEU A 64 8.37 -4.89 -8.32
N ASP A 65 9.15 -5.86 -7.86
CA ASP A 65 10.55 -5.61 -7.49
C ASP A 65 11.40 -5.15 -8.67
N LYS A 66 10.94 -5.40 -9.89
CA LYS A 66 11.66 -4.99 -11.10
C LYS A 66 11.13 -3.68 -11.69
N ARG A 67 10.09 -3.13 -11.07
CA ARG A 67 9.42 -1.95 -11.62
C ARG A 67 9.32 -0.82 -10.60
N LEU A 68 10.17 -0.85 -9.58
CA LEU A 68 10.13 0.16 -8.52
C LEU A 68 10.38 1.56 -9.03
N ASN A 69 11.15 1.70 -10.10
CA ASN A 69 11.45 3.00 -10.67
C ASN A 69 10.25 3.66 -11.36
N GLU A 70 9.15 2.94 -11.49
CA GLU A 70 7.91 3.51 -12.05
C GLU A 70 7.05 4.17 -10.97
N LEU A 71 7.45 4.08 -9.72
CA LEU A 71 6.64 4.53 -8.60
C LEU A 71 7.17 5.84 -8.01
N PRO A 72 6.27 6.75 -7.62
CA PRO A 72 6.70 7.99 -6.98
C PRO A 72 7.18 7.71 -5.56
N ARG A 73 8.29 8.31 -5.16
CA ARG A 73 8.80 8.16 -3.81
C ARG A 73 8.37 9.30 -2.90
N ASP A 74 7.82 10.34 -3.46
CA ASP A 74 7.42 11.54 -2.73
C ASP A 74 5.91 11.69 -2.60
N ARG A 75 5.19 10.60 -2.84
CA ARG A 75 3.73 10.58 -2.70
C ARG A 75 3.30 9.38 -1.90
N LYS A 76 2.13 9.47 -1.31
CA LYS A 76 1.50 8.32 -0.67
C LYS A 76 1.11 7.31 -1.76
N ILE A 77 1.38 6.05 -1.50
CA ILE A 77 0.99 4.96 -2.41
C ILE A 77 -0.04 4.09 -1.71
N LEU A 78 -1.20 3.98 -2.31
CA LEU A 78 -2.29 3.15 -1.82
C LEU A 78 -2.30 1.88 -2.66
N ILE A 79 -2.18 0.74 -1.99
CA ILE A 79 -2.04 -0.54 -2.66
C ILE A 79 -3.24 -1.41 -2.38
N TYR A 80 -3.76 -2.07 -3.42
CA TYR A 80 -4.83 -3.02 -3.21
C TYR A 80 -4.66 -4.24 -4.10
N CYS A 81 -5.29 -5.33 -3.69
CA CYS A 81 -5.41 -6.52 -4.49
C CYS A 81 -6.87 -6.99 -4.40
N ARG A 82 -7.11 -8.28 -4.54
CA ARG A 82 -8.49 -8.77 -4.48
C ARG A 82 -9.02 -8.77 -3.06
N SER A 83 -8.28 -9.39 -2.13
CA SER A 83 -8.78 -9.61 -0.77
C SER A 83 -7.78 -9.20 0.32
N GLY A 84 -6.54 -8.85 -0.04
CA GLY A 84 -5.59 -8.30 0.92
C GLY A 84 -4.25 -9.00 1.05
N HIS A 85 -4.07 -10.18 0.50
CA HIS A 85 -2.81 -10.93 0.68
C HIS A 85 -1.67 -10.39 -0.18
N ARG A 86 -1.93 -10.24 -1.47
CA ARG A 86 -0.90 -9.77 -2.40
C ARG A 86 -0.50 -8.33 -2.11
N SER A 87 -1.45 -7.53 -1.63
CA SER A 87 -1.16 -6.12 -1.32
C SER A 87 -0.32 -5.99 -0.05
N ILE A 88 -0.44 -6.91 0.90
CA ILE A 88 0.45 -6.94 2.05
C ILE A 88 1.87 -7.25 1.59
N GLN A 89 2.02 -8.26 0.74
CA GLN A 89 3.31 -8.63 0.20
C GLN A 89 3.93 -7.45 -0.55
N ALA A 90 3.14 -6.78 -1.38
CA ALA A 90 3.60 -5.61 -2.13
C ALA A 90 4.01 -4.48 -1.19
N SER A 91 3.22 -4.24 -0.13
CA SER A 91 3.54 -3.22 0.85
C SER A 91 4.90 -3.47 1.49
N GLU A 92 5.16 -4.73 1.86
CA GLU A 92 6.44 -5.11 2.45
C GLU A 92 7.60 -4.91 1.48
N ILE A 93 7.39 -5.26 0.21
CA ILE A 93 8.42 -5.04 -0.81
C ILE A 93 8.77 -3.55 -0.88
N LEU A 94 7.76 -2.69 -0.90
CA LEU A 94 8.00 -1.26 -1.04
C LEU A 94 8.70 -0.66 0.17
N VAL A 95 8.23 -0.99 1.38
CA VAL A 95 8.89 -0.43 2.57
C VAL A 95 10.31 -0.93 2.71
N ASN A 96 10.57 -2.18 2.32
CA ASN A 96 11.93 -2.75 2.35
C ASN A 96 12.84 -2.10 1.31
N ASN A 97 12.26 -1.41 0.33
CA ASN A 97 13.02 -0.71 -0.70
C ASN A 97 12.99 0.82 -0.50
N GLY A 98 12.68 1.25 0.71
CA GLY A 98 12.84 2.65 1.09
C GLY A 98 11.65 3.56 0.83
N PHE A 99 10.52 3.00 0.39
CA PHE A 99 9.30 3.79 0.25
C PHE A 99 8.72 4.05 1.63
N LYS A 100 8.28 5.27 1.89
CA LYS A 100 7.93 5.69 3.24
C LYS A 100 6.46 5.86 3.53
N GLU A 101 5.66 6.16 2.53
CA GLU A 101 4.23 6.42 2.76
C GLU A 101 3.41 5.40 2.01
N ILE A 102 3.37 4.20 2.57
CA ILE A 102 2.71 3.05 1.96
C ILE A 102 1.47 2.69 2.77
N TYR A 103 0.35 2.55 2.06
CA TYR A 103 -0.95 2.25 2.64
C TYR A 103 -1.53 1.02 1.97
N ASN A 104 -1.92 0.04 2.78
CA ASN A 104 -2.54 -1.19 2.30
C ASN A 104 -4.04 -1.10 2.52
N MET A 105 -4.83 -1.22 1.44
CA MET A 105 -6.29 -1.21 1.56
C MET A 105 -6.77 -2.58 1.98
N LYS A 106 -7.19 -2.69 3.23
CA LYS A 106 -7.65 -3.95 3.79
C LYS A 106 -8.92 -4.42 3.09
N GLY A 107 -8.99 -5.71 2.84
CA GLY A 107 -10.16 -6.30 2.19
C GLY A 107 -10.16 -6.16 0.68
N GLY A 108 -9.26 -5.35 0.14
CA GLY A 108 -9.09 -5.24 -1.30
C GLY A 108 -10.31 -4.75 -2.05
N ILE A 109 -10.31 -5.02 -3.35
CA ILE A 109 -11.40 -4.56 -4.21
C ILE A 109 -12.73 -5.26 -3.85
N THR A 110 -12.66 -6.45 -3.23
CA THR A 110 -13.87 -7.13 -2.76
C THR A 110 -14.64 -6.24 -1.78
N GLU A 111 -13.94 -5.72 -0.77
CA GLU A 111 -14.58 -4.84 0.21
C GLU A 111 -14.96 -3.49 -0.38
N TRP A 112 -14.16 -3.00 -1.32
CA TRP A 112 -14.44 -1.77 -2.04
C TRP A 112 -15.81 -1.87 -2.73
N ILE A 113 -16.01 -2.97 -3.45
CA ILE A 113 -17.28 -3.20 -4.17
C ILE A 113 -18.43 -3.40 -3.19
N ASN A 114 -18.20 -4.16 -2.11
CA ASN A 114 -19.22 -4.39 -1.09
C ASN A 114 -19.67 -3.09 -0.41
N ALA A 115 -18.77 -2.12 -0.34
CA ALA A 115 -19.11 -0.81 0.23
C ALA A 115 -19.90 0.06 -0.74
N GLY A 116 -20.10 -0.40 -1.98
CA GLY A 116 -20.85 0.34 -2.97
C GLY A 116 -20.03 1.31 -3.79
N TYR A 117 -18.72 1.25 -3.71
CA TYR A 117 -17.85 2.17 -4.45
C TYR A 117 -17.64 1.67 -5.87
N GLU A 118 -17.48 2.61 -6.80
CA GLU A 118 -17.42 2.31 -8.22
C GLU A 118 -16.08 1.76 -8.67
N THR A 119 -16.13 0.92 -9.72
CA THR A 119 -14.93 0.47 -10.42
C THR A 119 -14.99 0.96 -11.85
N GLY A 120 -13.82 1.10 -12.44
CA GLY A 120 -13.72 1.55 -13.83
C GLY A 120 -13.56 0.45 -14.84
#